data_76adca298e6d6d8d4264ef310cac823d
#
_entry.id   76adca298e6d6d8d4264ef310cac823d
#
_cell.length_a   1.000
_cell.length_b   1.000
_cell.length_c   1.000
_cell.angle_alpha   90.00
_cell.angle_beta   90.00
_cell.angle_gamma   90.00
#
_symmetry.space_group_name_H-M   'P 1'
#
loop_
_entity.id
_entity.type
_entity.pdbx_description
1 polymer ?
#
loop_
_entity_poly.entity_id
_entity_poly.type
_entity_poly.pdbx_seq_one_letter_code
_entity_poly.pdbx_strand_id
1 'polypeptide(L)'
;MADFLPSRSVLSVCFPNCILTSNEAEQLRKSKEIDKRISRDKPYVKRLVKILLLGAGESGKSTFLKQMRIIHGQDFDQKAKEEFKATIFSNVIKGVRVLVDAREKLHIPWGEASNQRHGETMMAFDTRSARMAHGMVETKVFLQYLPSIRALWADTGIQDAYDRRREFQLGESVKYFLDHLEKLGQPDYLPTQQDILLARKPTKGIHEYDFEIKNVPFKMVDVGGQRSERRRWFECFDSVTSILFLVSSSEYDQVLMEDRQTNRLSESLNIFETIVNNRVFSNVSIILFLNKTDLLEDKVRSVPIKDYFPEFLVDCFRGKRRDVTQKPLYHHFTTAINTENIRLVFRDVKDTILHDNLKQLMLQ
;
A
#
# COMPACT_ATOMS: atom_id res chain seq x y z
N MET A 1 12.89 -11.06 75.99
CA MET A 1 13.68 -11.39 74.79
C MET A 1 12.72 -11.38 73.65
N ALA A 2 12.72 -10.31 72.87
CA ALA A 2 11.85 -10.19 71.68
C ALA A 2 12.61 -10.77 70.50
N ASP A 3 12.05 -11.82 69.89
CA ASP A 3 12.58 -12.50 68.73
C ASP A 3 12.56 -11.56 67.49
N PHE A 4 13.71 -11.10 67.09
CA PHE A 4 13.93 -10.45 65.81
C PHE A 4 13.95 -11.54 64.73
N LEU A 5 12.77 -11.91 64.19
CA LEU A 5 12.69 -12.61 62.93
C LEU A 5 12.88 -11.57 61.80
N PRO A 6 13.87 -11.77 60.92
CA PRO A 6 14.06 -10.86 59.77
C PRO A 6 12.81 -10.83 58.90
N SER A 7 12.41 -9.64 58.45
CA SER A 7 11.21 -9.47 57.60
C SER A 7 11.28 -10.39 56.38
N ARG A 8 10.14 -10.91 55.94
CA ARG A 8 9.99 -11.83 54.78
C ARG A 8 10.74 -11.34 53.53
N SER A 9 10.90 -10.01 53.39
CA SER A 9 11.62 -9.38 52.27
C SER A 9 13.14 -9.63 52.29
N VAL A 10 13.78 -9.69 53.48
CA VAL A 10 15.24 -9.91 53.61
C VAL A 10 15.59 -11.38 53.37
N LEU A 11 14.74 -12.29 53.81
CA LEU A 11 14.94 -13.74 53.60
C LEU A 11 14.72 -14.14 52.15
N SER A 12 13.82 -13.45 51.41
CA SER A 12 13.59 -13.70 49.99
C SER A 12 14.76 -13.30 49.08
N VAL A 13 15.58 -12.33 49.52
CA VAL A 13 16.81 -11.93 48.80
C VAL A 13 17.96 -12.94 49.04
N CYS A 14 18.08 -13.47 50.27
CA CYS A 14 19.16 -14.38 50.64
C CYS A 14 18.87 -15.86 50.26
N PHE A 15 17.60 -16.28 50.25
CA PHE A 15 17.18 -17.67 50.00
C PHE A 15 15.94 -17.72 49.08
N PRO A 16 16.07 -17.34 47.82
CA PRO A 16 14.92 -17.15 46.93
C PRO A 16 14.06 -18.39 46.68
N ASN A 17 14.56 -19.59 46.94
CA ASN A 17 13.84 -20.85 46.66
C ASN A 17 13.22 -21.56 47.89
N CYS A 18 13.45 -21.08 49.12
CA CYS A 18 13.04 -21.81 50.34
C CYS A 18 11.78 -21.27 51.04
N ILE A 19 11.26 -20.10 50.64
CA ILE A 19 10.17 -19.41 51.33
C ILE A 19 9.00 -19.02 50.41
N LEU A 20 9.09 -19.33 49.16
CA LEU A 20 8.02 -19.00 48.19
C LEU A 20 6.84 -19.98 48.32
N THR A 21 5.63 -19.44 48.37
CA THR A 21 4.44 -20.27 48.20
C THR A 21 4.44 -20.90 46.79
N SER A 22 3.71 -22.00 46.60
CA SER A 22 3.61 -22.69 45.28
C SER A 22 3.24 -21.72 44.15
N ASN A 23 2.37 -20.74 44.42
CA ASN A 23 1.95 -19.73 43.43
C ASN A 23 3.07 -18.72 43.13
N GLU A 24 3.82 -18.25 44.15
CA GLU A 24 4.96 -17.35 43.95
C GLU A 24 6.11 -18.02 43.19
N ALA A 25 6.36 -19.31 43.48
CA ALA A 25 7.36 -20.10 42.78
C ALA A 25 6.99 -20.29 41.29
N GLU A 26 5.69 -20.48 40.96
CA GLU A 26 5.20 -20.59 39.61
C GLU A 26 5.30 -19.25 38.86
N GLN A 27 4.94 -18.14 39.53
CA GLN A 27 5.08 -16.79 38.94
C GLN A 27 6.55 -16.46 38.65
N LEU A 28 7.46 -16.78 39.58
CA LEU A 28 8.89 -16.57 39.38
C LEU A 28 9.44 -17.41 38.23
N ARG A 29 8.97 -18.66 38.09
CA ARG A 29 9.34 -19.53 36.95
C ARG A 29 8.86 -18.95 35.61
N LYS A 30 7.60 -18.47 35.53
CA LYS A 30 7.05 -17.80 34.38
C LYS A 30 7.83 -16.52 34.04
N SER A 31 8.16 -15.70 35.02
CA SER A 31 8.97 -14.50 34.82
C SER A 31 10.34 -14.84 34.22
N LYS A 32 11.06 -15.79 34.81
CA LYS A 32 12.36 -16.25 34.29
C LYS A 32 12.27 -16.81 32.86
N GLU A 33 11.19 -17.51 32.55
CA GLU A 33 10.96 -18.01 31.17
C GLU A 33 10.74 -16.86 30.19
N ILE A 34 9.96 -15.84 30.57
CA ILE A 34 9.74 -14.62 29.79
C ILE A 34 11.06 -13.88 29.60
N ASP A 35 11.85 -13.67 30.67
CA ASP A 35 13.16 -13.00 30.60
C ASP A 35 14.13 -13.74 29.66
N LYS A 36 14.11 -15.09 29.72
CA LYS A 36 14.91 -15.92 28.79
C LYS A 36 14.47 -15.76 27.34
N ARG A 37 13.15 -15.67 27.06
CA ARG A 37 12.62 -15.39 25.71
C ARG A 37 13.05 -14.01 25.25
N ILE A 38 12.85 -12.97 26.07
CA ILE A 38 13.26 -11.59 25.78
C ILE A 38 14.76 -11.53 25.46
N SER A 39 15.60 -12.18 26.28
CA SER A 39 17.06 -12.20 26.07
C SER A 39 17.46 -12.89 24.75
N ARG A 40 16.74 -13.95 24.37
CA ARG A 40 16.96 -14.65 23.12
C ARG A 40 16.53 -13.83 21.90
N ASP A 41 15.40 -13.10 22.00
CA ASP A 41 14.82 -12.35 20.90
C ASP A 41 15.48 -10.95 20.75
N LYS A 42 16.14 -10.44 21.80
CA LYS A 42 16.81 -9.13 21.82
C LYS A 42 17.83 -8.91 20.66
N PRO A 43 18.70 -9.88 20.30
CA PRO A 43 19.61 -9.71 19.15
C PRO A 43 18.88 -9.61 17.82
N TYR A 44 17.74 -10.30 17.66
CA TYR A 44 16.90 -10.21 16.47
C TYR A 44 16.27 -8.82 16.37
N VAL A 45 15.63 -8.35 17.45
CA VAL A 45 14.99 -7.03 17.49
C VAL A 45 15.98 -5.91 17.23
N LYS A 46 17.20 -6.00 17.78
CA LYS A 46 18.27 -5.00 17.54
C LYS A 46 18.70 -4.90 16.07
N ARG A 47 18.61 -6.00 15.32
CA ARG A 47 18.99 -6.05 13.89
C ARG A 47 17.82 -5.80 12.96
N LEU A 48 16.58 -5.75 13.49
CA LEU A 48 15.37 -5.60 12.68
C LEU A 48 15.34 -4.23 12.00
N VAL A 49 15.24 -4.24 10.69
CA VAL A 49 15.03 -3.05 9.87
C VAL A 49 13.54 -2.90 9.61
N LYS A 50 12.88 -1.97 10.31
CA LYS A 50 11.46 -1.69 10.15
C LYS A 50 11.24 -0.55 9.15
N ILE A 51 10.65 -0.87 8.00
CA ILE A 51 10.36 0.05 6.91
C ILE A 51 8.87 0.35 6.89
N LEU A 52 8.50 1.61 6.99
CA LEU A 52 7.12 2.07 6.93
C LEU A 52 6.80 2.65 5.54
N LEU A 53 5.75 2.13 4.89
CA LEU A 53 5.27 2.63 3.61
C LEU A 53 4.22 3.70 3.83
N LEU A 54 4.51 4.96 3.50
CA LEU A 54 3.59 6.10 3.64
C LEU A 54 3.28 6.73 2.28
N GLY A 55 2.21 7.51 2.23
CA GLY A 55 1.75 8.24 1.05
C GLY A 55 0.23 8.27 0.94
N ALA A 56 -0.30 9.10 0.09
CA ALA A 56 -1.72 9.24 -0.17
C ALA A 56 -2.36 7.93 -0.67
N GLY A 57 -3.68 7.89 -0.73
CA GLY A 57 -4.40 6.78 -1.39
C GLY A 57 -3.94 6.63 -2.83
N GLU A 58 -3.84 5.40 -3.31
CA GLU A 58 -3.47 5.06 -4.71
C GLU A 58 -2.01 5.39 -5.12
N SER A 59 -1.13 5.78 -4.21
CA SER A 59 0.28 6.05 -4.51
C SER A 59 1.13 4.82 -4.90
N GLY A 60 0.58 3.60 -4.76
CA GLY A 60 1.26 2.36 -5.12
C GLY A 60 1.91 1.59 -3.98
N LYS A 61 1.68 1.95 -2.70
CA LYS A 61 2.25 1.28 -1.52
C LYS A 61 2.01 -0.23 -1.52
N SER A 62 0.76 -0.65 -1.62
CA SER A 62 0.40 -2.07 -1.61
C SER A 62 0.90 -2.81 -2.87
N THR A 63 1.07 -2.12 -4.00
CA THR A 63 1.71 -2.68 -5.20
C THR A 63 3.20 -2.90 -4.94
N PHE A 64 3.87 -1.95 -4.30
CA PHE A 64 5.26 -2.09 -3.90
C PHE A 64 5.46 -3.27 -2.93
N LEU A 65 4.56 -3.43 -1.95
CA LEU A 65 4.60 -4.58 -1.04
C LEU A 65 4.42 -5.93 -1.78
N LYS A 66 3.51 -6.00 -2.77
CA LYS A 66 3.38 -7.18 -3.63
C LYS A 66 4.67 -7.48 -4.41
N GLN A 67 5.35 -6.44 -4.91
CA GLN A 67 6.65 -6.59 -5.57
C GLN A 67 7.71 -7.17 -4.62
N MET A 68 7.76 -6.70 -3.38
CA MET A 68 8.69 -7.26 -2.40
C MET A 68 8.46 -8.75 -2.17
N ARG A 69 7.21 -9.20 -2.12
CA ARG A 69 6.88 -10.63 -2.05
C ARG A 69 7.39 -11.39 -3.26
N ILE A 70 7.17 -10.88 -4.46
CA ILE A 70 7.63 -11.49 -5.72
C ILE A 70 9.17 -11.55 -5.77
N ILE A 71 9.84 -10.44 -5.45
CA ILE A 71 11.31 -10.32 -5.52
C ILE A 71 12.01 -11.27 -4.53
N HIS A 72 11.39 -11.47 -3.35
CA HIS A 72 11.95 -12.33 -2.29
C HIS A 72 11.40 -13.76 -2.32
N GLY A 73 10.82 -14.20 -3.45
CA GLY A 73 10.41 -15.59 -3.69
C GLY A 73 9.21 -16.08 -2.89
N GLN A 74 8.45 -15.17 -2.26
CA GLN A 74 7.19 -15.48 -1.60
C GLN A 74 6.03 -15.25 -2.58
N ASP A 75 5.89 -16.14 -3.56
CA ASP A 75 4.82 -16.06 -4.54
C ASP A 75 3.44 -16.22 -3.90
N PHE A 76 2.41 -15.94 -4.68
CA PHE A 76 1.03 -16.03 -4.23
C PHE A 76 0.54 -17.48 -4.37
N ASP A 77 0.07 -18.06 -3.28
CA ASP A 77 -0.54 -19.39 -3.26
C ASP A 77 -1.88 -19.41 -4.01
N GLN A 78 -2.42 -20.60 -4.22
CA GLN A 78 -3.68 -20.81 -4.95
C GLN A 78 -4.83 -20.01 -4.31
N LYS A 79 -4.91 -19.99 -2.98
CA LYS A 79 -5.95 -19.25 -2.25
C LYS A 79 -5.85 -17.74 -2.50
N ALA A 80 -4.65 -17.19 -2.41
CA ALA A 80 -4.42 -15.77 -2.69
C ALA A 80 -4.75 -15.43 -4.15
N LYS A 81 -4.40 -16.30 -5.12
CA LYS A 81 -4.76 -16.11 -6.53
C LYS A 81 -6.28 -16.07 -6.73
N GLU A 82 -7.04 -16.95 -6.08
CA GLU A 82 -8.50 -16.92 -6.12
C GLU A 82 -9.11 -15.64 -5.52
N GLU A 83 -8.56 -15.15 -4.41
CA GLU A 83 -8.97 -13.86 -3.83
C GLU A 83 -8.66 -12.69 -4.77
N PHE A 84 -7.50 -12.70 -5.44
CA PHE A 84 -7.17 -11.68 -6.43
C PHE A 84 -8.05 -11.78 -7.67
N LYS A 85 -8.40 -12.99 -8.14
CA LYS A 85 -9.36 -13.19 -9.23
C LYS A 85 -10.69 -12.50 -8.95
N ALA A 86 -11.28 -12.76 -7.79
CA ALA A 86 -12.52 -12.11 -7.38
C ALA A 86 -12.38 -10.58 -7.22
N THR A 87 -11.22 -10.11 -6.78
CA THR A 87 -10.89 -8.67 -6.73
C THR A 87 -10.84 -8.07 -8.13
N ILE A 88 -10.21 -8.73 -9.10
CA ILE A 88 -10.11 -8.29 -10.50
C ILE A 88 -11.50 -8.19 -11.12
N PHE A 89 -12.34 -9.20 -10.95
CA PHE A 89 -13.73 -9.17 -11.43
C PHE A 89 -14.52 -8.00 -10.86
N SER A 90 -14.35 -7.73 -9.55
CA SER A 90 -14.94 -6.54 -8.91
C SER A 90 -14.41 -5.23 -9.47
N ASN A 91 -13.11 -5.15 -9.79
CA ASN A 91 -12.50 -3.97 -10.39
C ASN A 91 -13.05 -3.70 -11.81
N VAL A 92 -13.20 -4.74 -12.63
CA VAL A 92 -13.77 -4.65 -13.98
C VAL A 92 -15.22 -4.16 -13.92
N ILE A 93 -16.08 -4.81 -13.13
CA ILE A 93 -17.49 -4.44 -13.01
C ILE A 93 -17.63 -2.99 -12.54
N LYS A 94 -16.88 -2.60 -11.51
CA LYS A 94 -16.89 -1.20 -11.01
C LYS A 94 -16.40 -0.23 -12.08
N GLY A 95 -15.34 -0.57 -12.81
CA GLY A 95 -14.79 0.26 -13.87
C GLY A 95 -15.78 0.50 -15.00
N VAL A 96 -16.44 -0.55 -15.48
CA VAL A 96 -17.48 -0.44 -16.52
C VAL A 96 -18.65 0.43 -16.04
N ARG A 97 -19.12 0.25 -14.81
CA ARG A 97 -20.19 1.08 -14.25
C ARG A 97 -19.81 2.56 -14.16
N VAL A 98 -18.56 2.85 -13.79
CA VAL A 98 -18.05 4.22 -13.78
C VAL A 98 -18.01 4.80 -15.18
N LEU A 99 -17.63 4.02 -16.20
CA LEU A 99 -17.62 4.47 -17.60
C LEU A 99 -19.04 4.73 -18.13
N VAL A 100 -20.00 3.86 -17.82
CA VAL A 100 -21.42 4.05 -18.21
C VAL A 100 -22.00 5.32 -17.56
N ASP A 101 -21.79 5.50 -16.27
CA ASP A 101 -22.24 6.69 -15.52
C ASP A 101 -21.57 7.97 -16.04
N ALA A 102 -20.26 7.91 -16.32
CA ALA A 102 -19.51 9.05 -16.86
C ALA A 102 -19.99 9.41 -18.27
N ARG A 103 -20.19 8.43 -19.17
CA ARG A 103 -20.74 8.64 -20.51
C ARG A 103 -22.06 9.43 -20.44
N GLU A 104 -22.96 9.03 -19.53
CA GLU A 104 -24.24 9.71 -19.33
C GLU A 104 -24.06 11.16 -18.84
N LYS A 105 -23.26 11.37 -17.79
CA LYS A 105 -22.99 12.69 -17.20
C LYS A 105 -22.24 13.64 -18.14
N LEU A 106 -21.43 13.10 -19.04
CA LEU A 106 -20.71 13.86 -20.05
C LEU A 106 -21.52 14.08 -21.34
N HIS A 107 -22.78 13.62 -21.34
CA HIS A 107 -23.71 13.72 -22.47
C HIS A 107 -23.15 13.10 -23.78
N ILE A 108 -22.37 12.02 -23.65
CA ILE A 108 -21.83 11.28 -24.80
C ILE A 108 -22.89 10.29 -25.29
N PRO A 109 -23.28 10.28 -26.57
CA PRO A 109 -24.23 9.30 -27.09
C PRO A 109 -23.63 7.89 -27.08
N TRP A 110 -24.49 6.86 -27.14
CA TRP A 110 -24.05 5.51 -27.44
C TRP A 110 -23.55 5.44 -28.89
N GLY A 111 -22.46 4.71 -29.13
CA GLY A 111 -22.02 4.38 -30.48
C GLY A 111 -23.05 3.52 -31.22
N GLU A 112 -23.61 2.54 -30.50
CA GLU A 112 -24.73 1.73 -30.97
C GLU A 112 -25.88 1.80 -29.96
N ALA A 113 -27.10 2.12 -30.44
CA ALA A 113 -28.29 2.26 -29.58
C ALA A 113 -28.63 0.96 -28.80
N SER A 114 -28.28 -0.21 -29.34
CA SER A 114 -28.44 -1.52 -28.67
C SER A 114 -27.65 -1.64 -27.37
N ASN A 115 -26.53 -0.91 -27.24
CA ASN A 115 -25.66 -0.93 -26.06
C ASN A 115 -26.26 -0.23 -24.82
N GLN A 116 -27.29 0.59 -25.01
CA GLN A 116 -28.07 1.12 -23.90
C GLN A 116 -28.54 0.01 -22.94
N ARG A 117 -29.06 -1.09 -23.49
CA ARG A 117 -29.53 -2.25 -22.71
C ARG A 117 -28.40 -2.88 -21.90
N HIS A 118 -27.19 -2.97 -22.48
CA HIS A 118 -26.01 -3.47 -21.75
C HIS A 118 -25.60 -2.51 -20.64
N GLY A 119 -25.69 -1.19 -20.88
CA GLY A 119 -25.48 -0.16 -19.86
C GLY A 119 -26.44 -0.29 -18.69
N GLU A 120 -27.74 -0.39 -18.97
CA GLU A 120 -28.78 -0.60 -17.94
C GLU A 120 -28.53 -1.88 -17.14
N THR A 121 -28.16 -2.98 -17.82
CA THR A 121 -27.81 -4.25 -17.17
C THR A 121 -26.64 -4.08 -16.20
N MET A 122 -25.60 -3.38 -16.58
CA MET A 122 -24.45 -3.14 -15.71
C MET A 122 -24.78 -2.19 -14.55
N MET A 123 -25.60 -1.16 -14.77
CA MET A 123 -26.01 -0.24 -13.70
C MET A 123 -26.95 -0.90 -12.68
N ALA A 124 -27.79 -1.85 -13.11
CA ALA A 124 -28.66 -2.65 -12.25
C ALA A 124 -27.90 -3.71 -11.43
N PHE A 125 -26.59 -3.94 -11.71
CA PHE A 125 -25.79 -4.90 -10.95
C PHE A 125 -25.80 -4.57 -9.45
N ASP A 126 -26.46 -5.40 -8.65
CA ASP A 126 -26.46 -5.23 -7.21
C ASP A 126 -25.20 -5.83 -6.59
N THR A 127 -24.31 -4.96 -6.17
CA THR A 127 -23.09 -5.33 -5.45
C THR A 127 -23.35 -5.98 -4.09
N ARG A 128 -24.59 -5.93 -3.56
CA ARG A 128 -24.96 -6.52 -2.28
C ARG A 128 -25.45 -7.96 -2.43
N SER A 129 -26.24 -8.26 -3.46
CA SER A 129 -26.77 -9.61 -3.74
C SER A 129 -25.71 -10.51 -4.42
N ALA A 130 -24.77 -9.93 -5.19
CA ALA A 130 -23.64 -10.66 -5.75
C ALA A 130 -22.53 -10.95 -4.72
N ARG A 131 -22.78 -10.66 -3.45
CA ARG A 131 -21.83 -10.92 -2.36
C ARG A 131 -21.83 -12.39 -2.00
N MET A 132 -20.80 -13.07 -2.42
CA MET A 132 -20.29 -14.20 -1.67
C MET A 132 -19.74 -13.77 -0.33
N ALA A 133 -19.43 -14.72 0.52
CA ALA A 133 -19.06 -14.60 1.92
C ALA A 133 -18.06 -13.50 2.32
N HIS A 134 -17.55 -12.67 1.39
CA HIS A 134 -16.61 -11.57 1.68
C HIS A 134 -16.74 -10.39 0.71
N GLY A 135 -17.88 -10.22 0.06
CA GLY A 135 -18.10 -9.06 -0.85
C GLY A 135 -17.34 -9.13 -2.18
N MET A 136 -16.93 -10.31 -2.60
CA MET A 136 -16.19 -10.57 -3.83
C MET A 136 -17.09 -11.17 -4.91
N VAL A 137 -16.80 -10.89 -6.20
CA VAL A 137 -17.59 -11.38 -7.33
C VAL A 137 -17.14 -12.80 -7.70
N GLU A 138 -18.12 -13.75 -7.76
CA GLU A 138 -17.85 -15.10 -8.22
C GLU A 138 -17.58 -15.19 -9.72
N THR A 139 -16.84 -16.23 -10.12
CA THR A 139 -16.57 -16.52 -11.53
C THR A 139 -17.87 -16.67 -12.33
N LYS A 140 -18.84 -17.41 -11.83
CA LYS A 140 -20.15 -17.59 -12.51
C LYS A 140 -20.88 -16.27 -12.75
N VAL A 141 -20.88 -15.40 -11.74
CA VAL A 141 -21.52 -14.08 -11.83
C VAL A 141 -20.78 -13.22 -12.84
N PHE A 142 -19.44 -13.17 -12.80
CA PHE A 142 -18.66 -12.42 -13.76
C PHE A 142 -18.91 -12.87 -15.20
N LEU A 143 -18.89 -14.19 -15.46
CA LEU A 143 -19.13 -14.76 -16.78
C LEU A 143 -20.54 -14.45 -17.33
N GLN A 144 -21.54 -14.35 -16.46
CA GLN A 144 -22.89 -13.94 -16.83
C GLN A 144 -22.95 -12.52 -17.40
N TYR A 145 -22.14 -11.59 -16.83
CA TYR A 145 -22.08 -10.20 -17.28
C TYR A 145 -21.04 -9.93 -18.37
N LEU A 146 -20.14 -10.88 -18.63
CA LEU A 146 -19.06 -10.73 -19.60
C LEU A 146 -19.50 -10.31 -21.00
N PRO A 147 -20.60 -10.85 -21.59
CA PRO A 147 -21.08 -10.37 -22.89
C PRO A 147 -21.43 -8.88 -22.91
N SER A 148 -22.08 -8.39 -21.85
CA SER A 148 -22.42 -6.97 -21.71
C SER A 148 -21.16 -6.11 -21.54
N ILE A 149 -20.18 -6.58 -20.76
CA ILE A 149 -18.91 -5.87 -20.55
C ILE A 149 -18.15 -5.75 -21.88
N ARG A 150 -18.11 -6.81 -22.70
CA ARG A 150 -17.46 -6.80 -24.02
C ARG A 150 -18.16 -5.83 -24.98
N ALA A 151 -19.47 -5.88 -25.07
CA ALA A 151 -20.25 -4.99 -25.93
C ALA A 151 -20.02 -3.51 -25.55
N LEU A 152 -20.02 -3.20 -24.25
CA LEU A 152 -19.76 -1.85 -23.76
C LEU A 152 -18.33 -1.38 -24.01
N TRP A 153 -17.32 -2.25 -23.82
CA TRP A 153 -15.94 -1.85 -24.08
C TRP A 153 -15.65 -1.61 -25.55
N ALA A 154 -16.37 -2.28 -26.45
CA ALA A 154 -16.30 -2.05 -27.90
C ALA A 154 -17.09 -0.82 -28.37
N ASP A 155 -17.96 -0.24 -27.54
CA ASP A 155 -18.80 0.92 -27.90
C ASP A 155 -17.98 2.21 -27.97
N THR A 156 -18.10 2.96 -29.07
CA THR A 156 -17.37 4.20 -29.26
C THR A 156 -17.70 5.28 -28.23
N GLY A 157 -18.96 5.37 -27.76
CA GLY A 157 -19.32 6.30 -26.70
C GLY A 157 -18.66 5.96 -25.35
N ILE A 158 -18.41 4.69 -25.06
CA ILE A 158 -17.63 4.27 -23.88
C ILE A 158 -16.15 4.58 -24.07
N GLN A 159 -15.59 4.40 -25.27
CA GLN A 159 -14.21 4.78 -25.59
C GLN A 159 -14.01 6.30 -25.47
N ASP A 160 -14.94 7.10 -25.98
CA ASP A 160 -14.93 8.57 -25.82
C ASP A 160 -15.00 8.98 -24.35
N ALA A 161 -15.83 8.31 -23.54
CA ALA A 161 -15.85 8.52 -22.09
C ALA A 161 -14.51 8.16 -21.45
N TYR A 162 -13.89 7.04 -21.85
CA TYR A 162 -12.58 6.65 -21.37
C TYR A 162 -11.50 7.69 -21.68
N ASP A 163 -11.50 8.26 -22.86
CA ASP A 163 -10.52 9.29 -23.28
C ASP A 163 -10.65 10.57 -22.44
N ARG A 164 -11.85 10.85 -21.93
CA ARG A 164 -12.13 11.93 -20.97
C ARG A 164 -12.01 11.53 -19.51
N ARG A 165 -11.38 10.37 -19.18
CA ARG A 165 -11.27 9.82 -17.81
C ARG A 165 -10.65 10.75 -16.77
N ARG A 166 -9.92 11.79 -17.18
CA ARG A 166 -9.39 12.83 -16.28
C ARG A 166 -10.48 13.67 -15.61
N GLU A 167 -11.68 13.73 -16.22
CA GLU A 167 -12.82 14.51 -15.72
C GLU A 167 -13.60 13.75 -14.63
N PHE A 168 -13.30 12.48 -14.43
CA PHE A 168 -13.91 11.63 -13.42
C PHE A 168 -12.91 10.62 -12.85
N GLN A 169 -13.32 9.91 -11.81
CA GLN A 169 -12.43 8.99 -11.08
C GLN A 169 -12.55 7.56 -11.64
N LEU A 170 -11.66 7.18 -12.54
CA LEU A 170 -11.54 5.81 -13.04
C LEU A 170 -10.28 5.15 -12.47
N GLY A 171 -10.37 3.88 -12.07
CA GLY A 171 -9.20 3.11 -11.64
C GLY A 171 -8.22 2.91 -12.80
N GLU A 172 -6.94 3.17 -12.61
CA GLU A 172 -5.90 3.15 -13.64
C GLU A 172 -5.75 1.79 -14.34
N SER A 173 -5.95 0.69 -13.62
CA SER A 173 -5.84 -0.67 -14.16
C SER A 173 -7.09 -1.15 -14.91
N VAL A 174 -8.17 -0.36 -14.94
CA VAL A 174 -9.44 -0.78 -15.58
C VAL A 174 -9.23 -1.07 -17.06
N LYS A 175 -8.53 -0.20 -17.80
CA LYS A 175 -8.23 -0.43 -19.22
C LYS A 175 -7.50 -1.73 -19.45
N TYR A 176 -6.44 -2.00 -18.68
CA TYR A 176 -5.69 -3.24 -18.80
C TYR A 176 -6.60 -4.47 -18.71
N PHE A 177 -7.50 -4.53 -17.74
CA PHE A 177 -8.41 -5.66 -17.59
C PHE A 177 -9.47 -5.72 -18.68
N LEU A 178 -9.98 -4.58 -19.14
CA LEU A 178 -10.95 -4.52 -20.25
C LEU A 178 -10.32 -4.93 -21.58
N ASP A 179 -9.06 -4.62 -21.82
CA ASP A 179 -8.32 -5.07 -23.00
C ASP A 179 -8.02 -6.58 -22.97
N HIS A 180 -8.10 -7.22 -21.77
CA HIS A 180 -7.81 -8.65 -21.58
C HIS A 180 -9.04 -9.49 -21.21
N LEU A 181 -10.24 -9.06 -21.60
CA LEU A 181 -11.49 -9.76 -21.28
C LEU A 181 -11.54 -11.21 -21.80
N GLU A 182 -10.85 -11.51 -22.91
CA GLU A 182 -10.74 -12.88 -23.43
C GLU A 182 -10.05 -13.81 -22.43
N LYS A 183 -8.96 -13.36 -21.83
CA LYS A 183 -8.23 -14.08 -20.79
C LYS A 183 -9.07 -14.22 -19.51
N LEU A 184 -9.69 -13.12 -19.05
CA LEU A 184 -10.50 -13.10 -17.83
C LEU A 184 -11.75 -13.98 -17.95
N GLY A 185 -12.25 -14.16 -19.16
CA GLY A 185 -13.43 -14.98 -19.47
C GLY A 185 -13.19 -16.47 -19.53
N GLN A 186 -11.96 -16.96 -19.42
CA GLN A 186 -11.67 -18.38 -19.41
C GLN A 186 -12.17 -19.02 -18.09
N PRO A 187 -12.82 -20.19 -18.13
CA PRO A 187 -13.34 -20.86 -16.94
C PRO A 187 -12.26 -21.18 -15.90
N ASP A 188 -11.05 -21.48 -16.37
CA ASP A 188 -9.86 -21.84 -15.60
C ASP A 188 -8.92 -20.67 -15.34
N TYR A 189 -9.35 -19.43 -15.63
CA TYR A 189 -8.53 -18.24 -15.41
C TYR A 189 -8.00 -18.17 -13.98
N LEU A 190 -6.68 -18.02 -13.90
CA LEU A 190 -5.95 -17.68 -12.68
C LEU A 190 -5.09 -16.44 -12.93
N PRO A 191 -5.08 -15.47 -12.00
CA PRO A 191 -4.29 -14.26 -12.14
C PRO A 191 -2.79 -14.54 -12.25
N THR A 192 -2.15 -13.93 -13.22
CA THR A 192 -0.69 -13.86 -13.29
C THR A 192 -0.15 -12.87 -12.26
N GLN A 193 1.17 -12.84 -12.05
CA GLN A 193 1.80 -11.83 -11.20
C GLN A 193 1.44 -10.40 -11.65
N GLN A 194 1.43 -10.13 -12.96
CA GLN A 194 1.04 -8.84 -13.51
C GLN A 194 -0.42 -8.49 -13.19
N ASP A 195 -1.35 -9.43 -13.33
CA ASP A 195 -2.74 -9.24 -12.96
C ASP A 195 -2.87 -8.90 -11.47
N ILE A 196 -2.11 -9.60 -10.61
CA ILE A 196 -2.09 -9.37 -9.17
C ILE A 196 -1.56 -7.97 -8.84
N LEU A 197 -0.47 -7.54 -9.48
CA LEU A 197 0.10 -6.20 -9.27
C LEU A 197 -0.91 -5.11 -9.61
N LEU A 198 -1.65 -5.28 -10.70
CA LEU A 198 -2.67 -4.35 -11.18
C LEU A 198 -4.01 -4.45 -10.45
N ALA A 199 -4.30 -5.59 -9.79
CA ALA A 199 -5.52 -5.77 -9.00
C ALA A 199 -5.57 -4.78 -7.84
N ARG A 200 -6.64 -3.98 -7.77
CA ARG A 200 -6.81 -2.95 -6.75
C ARG A 200 -7.75 -3.40 -5.65
N LYS A 201 -7.20 -3.52 -4.44
CA LYS A 201 -7.94 -3.71 -3.19
C LYS A 201 -7.54 -2.58 -2.23
N PRO A 202 -8.48 -1.76 -1.74
CA PRO A 202 -8.14 -0.73 -0.75
C PRO A 202 -7.54 -1.36 0.50
N THR A 203 -6.41 -0.82 0.96
CA THR A 203 -5.77 -1.25 2.22
C THR A 203 -6.58 -0.72 3.39
N LYS A 204 -7.05 -1.62 4.24
CA LYS A 204 -7.69 -1.29 5.51
C LYS A 204 -6.82 -1.82 6.65
N GLY A 205 -6.53 -0.96 7.64
CA GLY A 205 -5.69 -1.33 8.76
C GLY A 205 -4.19 -1.34 8.42
N ILE A 206 -3.46 -2.19 9.11
CA ILE A 206 -2.00 -2.33 9.06
C ILE A 206 -1.67 -3.72 8.54
N HIS A 207 -0.81 -3.82 7.56
CA HIS A 207 -0.32 -5.07 7.02
C HIS A 207 1.20 -5.13 7.12
N GLU A 208 1.70 -6.14 7.81
CA GLU A 208 3.14 -6.36 7.98
C GLU A 208 3.61 -7.50 7.06
N TYR A 209 4.80 -7.34 6.53
CA TYR A 209 5.48 -8.32 5.72
C TYR A 209 6.93 -8.47 6.17
N ASP A 210 7.26 -9.68 6.64
CA ASP A 210 8.60 -10.03 7.11
C ASP A 210 9.37 -10.76 6.02
N PHE A 211 10.63 -10.38 5.81
CA PHE A 211 11.56 -11.05 4.91
C PHE A 211 13.00 -10.86 5.39
N GLU A 212 13.92 -11.64 4.85
CA GLU A 212 15.32 -11.60 5.26
C GLU A 212 16.23 -11.37 4.06
N ILE A 213 17.21 -10.48 4.21
CA ILE A 213 18.23 -10.22 3.19
C ILE A 213 19.60 -10.32 3.87
N LYS A 214 20.45 -11.26 3.42
CA LYS A 214 21.81 -11.45 3.96
C LYS A 214 21.83 -11.55 5.49
N ASN A 215 20.92 -12.34 6.07
CA ASN A 215 20.74 -12.56 7.50
C ASN A 215 20.35 -11.28 8.29
N VAL A 216 19.87 -10.26 7.61
CA VAL A 216 19.26 -9.08 8.24
C VAL A 216 17.75 -9.21 8.12
N PRO A 217 17.00 -9.19 9.24
CA PRO A 217 15.54 -9.23 9.21
C PRO A 217 14.98 -7.85 8.81
N PHE A 218 14.05 -7.86 7.87
CA PHE A 218 13.29 -6.71 7.43
C PHE A 218 11.82 -6.92 7.74
N LYS A 219 11.18 -5.87 8.24
CA LYS A 219 9.73 -5.78 8.42
C LYS A 219 9.21 -4.59 7.62
N MET A 220 8.40 -4.85 6.63
CA MET A 220 7.76 -3.81 5.82
C MET A 220 6.31 -3.65 6.25
N VAL A 221 5.90 -2.42 6.54
CA VAL A 221 4.56 -2.11 7.06
C VAL A 221 3.80 -1.27 6.06
N ASP A 222 2.71 -1.81 5.49
CA ASP A 222 1.77 -1.10 4.62
C ASP A 222 0.56 -0.63 5.41
N VAL A 223 0.20 0.64 5.24
CA VAL A 223 -0.93 1.28 5.92
C VAL A 223 -1.84 1.96 4.91
N GLY A 224 -3.13 2.03 5.22
CA GLY A 224 -4.11 2.71 4.38
C GLY A 224 -3.73 4.18 4.17
N GLY A 225 -3.76 4.65 2.90
CA GLY A 225 -3.38 6.03 2.54
C GLY A 225 -4.55 7.00 2.45
N GLN A 226 -5.79 6.52 2.48
CA GLN A 226 -6.99 7.36 2.49
C GLN A 226 -7.06 8.16 3.79
N ARG A 227 -7.69 9.35 3.76
CA ARG A 227 -7.78 10.25 4.93
C ARG A 227 -8.32 9.55 6.18
N SER A 228 -9.34 8.72 6.03
CA SER A 228 -9.96 7.95 7.13
C SER A 228 -9.02 6.94 7.79
N GLU A 229 -8.03 6.42 7.07
CA GLU A 229 -7.09 5.41 7.57
C GLU A 229 -5.85 6.00 8.26
N ARG A 230 -5.49 7.26 7.98
CA ARG A 230 -4.23 7.88 8.44
C ARG A 230 -4.10 8.01 9.95
N ARG A 231 -5.21 8.06 10.69
CA ARG A 231 -5.17 8.06 12.16
C ARG A 231 -4.47 6.83 12.74
N ARG A 232 -4.48 5.70 11.99
CA ARG A 232 -3.80 4.46 12.40
C ARG A 232 -2.29 4.48 12.15
N TRP A 233 -1.78 5.46 11.41
CA TRP A 233 -0.36 5.55 11.15
C TRP A 233 0.48 5.68 12.43
N PHE A 234 -0.07 6.37 13.44
CA PHE A 234 0.59 6.56 14.73
C PHE A 234 0.91 5.24 15.44
N GLU A 235 0.10 4.20 15.24
CA GLU A 235 0.32 2.85 15.81
C GLU A 235 1.58 2.17 15.25
N CYS A 236 2.07 2.62 14.09
CA CYS A 236 3.23 2.04 13.39
C CYS A 236 4.52 2.82 13.60
N PHE A 237 4.48 4.00 14.24
CA PHE A 237 5.62 4.91 14.31
C PHE A 237 6.73 4.45 15.27
N ASP A 238 6.43 3.50 16.15
CA ASP A 238 7.42 2.97 17.07
C ASP A 238 8.49 2.15 16.35
N SER A 239 9.74 2.39 16.72
CA SER A 239 10.92 1.64 16.23
C SER A 239 11.11 1.63 14.71
N VAL A 240 10.61 2.66 14.00
CA VAL A 240 10.79 2.78 12.56
C VAL A 240 12.23 3.15 12.24
N THR A 241 12.86 2.39 11.35
CA THR A 241 14.23 2.63 10.85
C THR A 241 14.21 3.55 9.64
N SER A 242 13.25 3.35 8.74
CA SER A 242 13.14 4.13 7.51
C SER A 242 11.69 4.25 7.03
N ILE A 243 11.40 5.34 6.33
CA ILE A 243 10.12 5.58 5.67
C ILE A 243 10.35 5.61 4.17
N LEU A 244 9.60 4.78 3.44
CA LEU A 244 9.44 4.93 2.00
C LEU A 244 8.15 5.72 1.74
N PHE A 245 8.29 6.94 1.27
CA PHE A 245 7.17 7.81 0.97
C PHE A 245 6.83 7.75 -0.52
N LEU A 246 5.70 7.13 -0.85
CA LEU A 246 5.27 6.91 -2.24
C LEU A 246 4.29 8.00 -2.68
N VAL A 247 4.56 8.58 -3.85
CA VAL A 247 3.75 9.60 -4.49
C VAL A 247 3.35 9.12 -5.88
N SER A 248 2.08 9.25 -6.25
CA SER A 248 1.64 9.08 -7.63
C SER A 248 1.99 10.31 -8.44
N SER A 249 3.03 10.23 -9.28
CA SER A 249 3.51 11.35 -10.09
C SER A 249 2.57 11.70 -11.25
N SER A 250 1.72 10.76 -11.69
CA SER A 250 0.79 10.94 -12.80
C SER A 250 -0.53 11.63 -12.44
N GLU A 251 -0.76 11.91 -11.14
CA GLU A 251 -2.04 12.44 -10.65
C GLU A 251 -2.03 13.95 -10.39
N TYR A 252 -1.10 14.68 -11.00
CA TYR A 252 -0.91 16.13 -10.82
C TYR A 252 -2.09 16.99 -11.31
N ASP A 253 -2.91 16.46 -12.21
CA ASP A 253 -4.10 17.11 -12.78
C ASP A 253 -5.43 16.58 -12.19
N GLN A 254 -5.36 15.72 -11.15
CA GLN A 254 -6.53 15.06 -10.58
C GLN A 254 -6.84 15.58 -9.17
N VAL A 255 -8.12 15.44 -8.78
CA VAL A 255 -8.58 15.76 -7.43
C VAL A 255 -8.87 14.52 -6.61
N LEU A 256 -8.91 14.65 -5.29
CA LEU A 256 -9.28 13.57 -4.37
C LEU A 256 -10.75 13.17 -4.53
N MET A 257 -11.05 11.88 -4.36
CA MET A 257 -12.44 11.39 -4.33
C MET A 257 -13.20 11.87 -3.09
N GLU A 258 -12.48 12.09 -1.99
CA GLU A 258 -13.05 12.39 -0.69
C GLU A 258 -13.69 13.78 -0.62
N ASP A 259 -13.14 14.77 -1.32
CA ASP A 259 -13.66 16.15 -1.31
C ASP A 259 -13.89 16.75 -2.70
N ARG A 260 -13.42 16.10 -3.77
CA ARG A 260 -13.52 16.52 -5.17
C ARG A 260 -12.98 17.92 -5.47
N GLN A 261 -12.11 18.44 -4.62
CA GLN A 261 -11.53 19.78 -4.73
C GLN A 261 -10.01 19.76 -4.56
N THR A 262 -9.50 19.02 -3.60
CA THR A 262 -8.06 18.98 -3.30
C THR A 262 -7.31 18.26 -4.39
N ASN A 263 -6.30 18.91 -4.98
CA ASN A 263 -5.39 18.26 -5.93
C ASN A 263 -4.61 17.12 -5.26
N ARG A 264 -4.52 15.96 -5.92
CA ARG A 264 -3.93 14.73 -5.35
C ARG A 264 -2.44 14.87 -5.06
N LEU A 265 -1.70 15.58 -5.91
CA LEU A 265 -0.26 15.81 -5.69
C LEU A 265 -0.05 16.82 -4.55
N SER A 266 -0.86 17.89 -4.48
CA SER A 266 -0.84 18.84 -3.36
C SER A 266 -1.15 18.16 -2.02
N GLU A 267 -2.09 17.22 -1.99
CA GLU A 267 -2.34 16.39 -0.81
C GLU A 267 -1.10 15.58 -0.41
N SER A 268 -0.43 14.96 -1.38
CA SER A 268 0.81 14.22 -1.13
C SER A 268 1.92 15.10 -0.57
N LEU A 269 2.06 16.34 -1.08
CA LEU A 269 3.01 17.34 -0.56
C LEU A 269 2.69 17.73 0.89
N ASN A 270 1.42 17.93 1.24
CA ASN A 270 0.99 18.28 2.59
C ASN A 270 1.25 17.15 3.59
N ILE A 271 0.99 15.90 3.18
CA ILE A 271 1.30 14.72 3.98
C ILE A 271 2.81 14.62 4.19
N PHE A 272 3.59 14.76 3.11
CA PHE A 272 5.06 14.70 3.18
C PHE A 272 5.61 15.75 4.13
N GLU A 273 5.15 17.00 4.03
CA GLU A 273 5.56 18.10 4.91
C GLU A 273 5.31 17.76 6.38
N THR A 274 4.16 17.16 6.68
CA THR A 274 3.80 16.74 8.05
C THR A 274 4.75 15.66 8.55
N ILE A 275 5.10 14.67 7.72
CA ILE A 275 5.95 13.54 8.09
C ILE A 275 7.41 13.98 8.22
N VAL A 276 7.97 14.68 7.23
CA VAL A 276 9.41 15.03 7.19
C VAL A 276 9.80 16.01 8.29
N ASN A 277 8.87 16.83 8.77
CA ASN A 277 9.10 17.79 9.84
C ASN A 277 8.66 17.30 11.23
N ASN A 278 8.21 16.05 11.35
CA ASN A 278 7.81 15.49 12.63
C ASN A 278 9.06 15.08 13.44
N ARG A 279 9.12 15.53 14.70
CA ARG A 279 10.23 15.24 15.62
C ARG A 279 10.43 13.74 15.89
N VAL A 280 9.35 12.94 15.84
CA VAL A 280 9.43 11.48 16.00
C VAL A 280 10.31 10.84 14.93
N PHE A 281 10.40 11.44 13.74
CA PHE A 281 11.19 10.95 12.63
C PHE A 281 12.54 11.68 12.45
N SER A 282 13.01 12.44 13.47
CA SER A 282 14.30 13.17 13.39
C SER A 282 15.46 12.24 13.04
N ASN A 283 15.45 11.00 13.50
CA ASN A 283 16.48 9.99 13.24
C ASN A 283 16.07 8.92 12.21
N VAL A 284 14.95 9.11 11.51
CA VAL A 284 14.44 8.14 10.52
C VAL A 284 14.80 8.62 9.13
N SER A 285 15.39 7.76 8.30
CA SER A 285 15.67 8.05 6.89
C SER A 285 14.37 8.05 6.09
N ILE A 286 14.12 9.15 5.35
CA ILE A 286 12.95 9.27 4.49
C ILE A 286 13.38 9.23 3.04
N ILE A 287 12.86 8.27 2.29
CA ILE A 287 13.15 8.04 0.89
C ILE A 287 11.88 8.29 0.09
N LEU A 288 11.94 9.22 -0.84
CA LEU A 288 10.83 9.62 -1.70
C LEU A 288 10.78 8.75 -2.96
N PHE A 289 9.64 8.11 -3.21
CA PHE A 289 9.36 7.41 -4.45
C PHE A 289 8.36 8.19 -5.29
N LEU A 290 8.82 8.76 -6.39
CA LEU A 290 7.98 9.35 -7.43
C LEU A 290 7.53 8.22 -8.35
N ASN A 291 6.41 7.62 -8.00
CA ASN A 291 5.88 6.40 -8.61
C ASN A 291 4.97 6.68 -9.81
N LYS A 292 4.68 5.65 -10.60
CA LYS A 292 3.84 5.65 -11.81
C LYS A 292 4.45 6.52 -12.93
N THR A 293 5.77 6.40 -13.10
CA THR A 293 6.49 7.18 -14.14
C THR A 293 6.08 6.79 -15.54
N ASP A 294 5.68 5.55 -15.78
CA ASP A 294 5.08 5.08 -17.02
C ASP A 294 3.83 5.90 -17.39
N LEU A 295 2.91 6.07 -16.45
CA LEU A 295 1.71 6.87 -16.66
C LEU A 295 2.01 8.37 -16.76
N LEU A 296 3.04 8.84 -16.05
CA LEU A 296 3.49 10.23 -16.15
C LEU A 296 4.05 10.53 -17.54
N GLU A 297 4.92 9.68 -18.08
CA GLU A 297 5.54 9.84 -19.40
C GLU A 297 4.49 9.93 -20.52
N ASP A 298 3.44 9.12 -20.44
CA ASP A 298 2.34 9.19 -21.41
C ASP A 298 1.52 10.48 -21.24
N LYS A 299 1.24 10.87 -19.99
CA LYS A 299 0.37 12.02 -19.72
C LYS A 299 1.01 13.37 -20.04
N VAL A 300 2.28 13.58 -19.76
CA VAL A 300 2.95 14.88 -19.98
C VAL A 300 3.02 15.28 -21.46
N ARG A 301 2.82 14.33 -22.39
CA ARG A 301 2.75 14.59 -23.84
C ARG A 301 1.47 15.35 -24.23
N SER A 302 0.39 15.17 -23.48
CA SER A 302 -0.91 15.78 -23.76
C SER A 302 -1.32 16.85 -22.75
N VAL A 303 -0.86 16.75 -21.49
CA VAL A 303 -1.17 17.67 -20.40
C VAL A 303 0.14 18.14 -19.77
N PRO A 304 0.59 19.39 -20.02
CA PRO A 304 1.85 19.87 -19.47
C PRO A 304 1.78 19.97 -17.93
N ILE A 305 2.73 19.34 -17.23
CA ILE A 305 2.78 19.38 -15.77
C ILE A 305 2.98 20.78 -15.22
N LYS A 306 3.64 21.68 -15.98
CA LYS A 306 3.90 23.07 -15.62
C LYS A 306 2.64 23.90 -15.41
N ASP A 307 1.51 23.50 -16.00
CA ASP A 307 0.23 24.18 -15.84
C ASP A 307 -0.33 24.00 -14.42
N TYR A 308 0.13 22.97 -13.71
CA TYR A 308 -0.29 22.62 -12.35
C TYR A 308 0.81 22.87 -11.32
N PHE A 309 2.04 22.52 -11.66
CA PHE A 309 3.24 22.64 -10.81
C PHE A 309 4.38 23.26 -11.61
N PRO A 310 4.65 24.58 -11.41
CA PRO A 310 5.69 25.30 -12.14
C PRO A 310 7.11 24.80 -11.83
N GLU A 311 7.30 24.30 -10.60
CA GLU A 311 8.56 23.74 -10.15
C GLU A 311 8.66 22.25 -10.51
N PHE A 312 9.90 21.77 -10.66
CA PHE A 312 10.16 20.35 -10.84
C PHE A 312 9.70 19.55 -9.61
N LEU A 313 9.04 18.39 -9.82
CA LEU A 313 8.41 17.64 -8.73
C LEU A 313 9.32 17.38 -7.53
N VAL A 314 10.59 17.01 -7.78
CA VAL A 314 11.56 16.75 -6.71
C VAL A 314 11.79 18.00 -5.86
N ASP A 315 11.85 19.16 -6.47
CA ASP A 315 12.10 20.44 -5.78
C ASP A 315 10.88 20.87 -4.96
N CYS A 316 9.66 20.59 -5.43
CA CYS A 316 8.45 20.76 -4.63
C CYS A 316 8.51 19.99 -3.29
N PHE A 317 8.96 18.73 -3.32
CA PHE A 317 9.13 17.92 -2.10
C PHE A 317 10.33 18.37 -1.26
N ARG A 318 11.43 18.73 -1.93
CA ARG A 318 12.63 19.23 -1.25
C ARG A 318 12.35 20.52 -0.48
N GLY A 319 11.56 21.45 -1.06
CA GLY A 319 11.14 22.72 -0.45
C GLY A 319 10.22 22.58 0.77
N LYS A 320 9.59 21.40 0.98
CA LYS A 320 8.75 21.15 2.15
C LYS A 320 9.52 20.89 3.44
N ARG A 321 10.84 20.71 3.37
CA ARG A 321 11.68 20.41 4.53
C ARG A 321 12.10 21.71 5.21
N ARG A 322 11.90 21.78 6.55
CA ARG A 322 12.37 22.93 7.37
C ARG A 322 13.87 22.93 7.58
N ASP A 323 14.46 21.75 7.69
CA ASP A 323 15.89 21.58 7.86
C ASP A 323 16.47 20.80 6.68
N VAL A 324 17.15 21.53 5.79
CA VAL A 324 17.75 20.98 4.56
C VAL A 324 19.16 20.43 4.83
N THR A 325 19.76 20.78 5.98
CA THR A 325 21.19 20.52 6.26
C THR A 325 21.41 19.22 7.01
N GLN A 326 20.46 18.76 7.81
CA GLN A 326 20.65 17.60 8.69
C GLN A 326 20.54 16.24 7.98
N LYS A 327 19.72 16.11 6.93
CA LYS A 327 19.55 14.83 6.23
C LYS A 327 19.36 15.04 4.73
N PRO A 328 20.03 14.26 3.87
CA PRO A 328 19.74 14.25 2.44
C PRO A 328 18.31 13.70 2.18
N LEU A 329 17.62 14.24 1.18
CA LEU A 329 16.41 13.65 0.64
C LEU A 329 16.81 12.71 -0.49
N TYR A 330 16.75 11.41 -0.22
CA TYR A 330 16.88 10.40 -1.26
C TYR A 330 15.59 10.32 -2.06
N HIS A 331 15.67 10.24 -3.37
CA HIS A 331 14.50 10.10 -4.23
C HIS A 331 14.77 9.16 -5.40
N HIS A 332 13.74 8.44 -5.81
CA HIS A 332 13.76 7.52 -6.95
C HIS A 332 12.49 7.69 -7.78
N PHE A 333 12.67 7.61 -9.09
CA PHE A 333 11.56 7.47 -10.03
C PHE A 333 11.23 6.00 -10.18
N THR A 334 9.96 5.62 -9.96
CA THR A 334 9.55 4.22 -9.90
C THR A 334 8.32 3.93 -10.75
N THR A 335 8.26 2.69 -11.22
CA THR A 335 7.08 2.08 -11.82
C THR A 335 6.77 0.79 -11.06
N ALA A 336 5.91 0.88 -10.03
CA ALA A 336 5.69 -0.20 -9.08
C ALA A 336 5.16 -1.51 -9.71
N ILE A 337 4.56 -1.45 -10.90
CA ILE A 337 4.13 -2.63 -11.66
C ILE A 337 5.26 -3.28 -12.47
N ASN A 338 6.44 -2.68 -12.53
CA ASN A 338 7.63 -3.23 -13.21
C ASN A 338 8.58 -3.84 -12.19
N THR A 339 8.66 -5.17 -12.15
CA THR A 339 9.45 -5.92 -11.17
C THR A 339 10.93 -5.60 -11.26
N GLU A 340 11.48 -5.45 -12.47
CA GLU A 340 12.91 -5.16 -12.65
C GLU A 340 13.26 -3.74 -12.18
N ASN A 341 12.42 -2.74 -12.50
CA ASN A 341 12.59 -1.39 -11.98
C ASN A 341 12.62 -1.39 -10.45
N ILE A 342 11.67 -2.04 -9.80
CA ILE A 342 11.62 -2.10 -8.32
C ILE A 342 12.80 -2.88 -7.75
N ARG A 343 13.26 -3.96 -8.40
CA ARG A 343 14.44 -4.71 -7.97
C ARG A 343 15.70 -3.85 -7.95
N LEU A 344 15.92 -3.07 -9.01
CA LEU A 344 17.06 -2.16 -9.12
C LEU A 344 16.99 -1.06 -8.07
N VAL A 345 15.87 -0.35 -8.00
CA VAL A 345 15.67 0.74 -7.04
C VAL A 345 15.78 0.23 -5.59
N PHE A 346 15.16 -0.90 -5.27
CA PHE A 346 15.21 -1.42 -3.90
C PHE A 346 16.60 -1.89 -3.49
N ARG A 347 17.43 -2.34 -4.41
CA ARG A 347 18.85 -2.63 -4.13
C ARG A 347 19.58 -1.39 -3.60
N ASP A 348 19.40 -0.25 -4.27
CA ASP A 348 20.06 1.00 -3.88
C ASP A 348 19.47 1.56 -2.57
N VAL A 349 18.15 1.51 -2.43
CA VAL A 349 17.43 1.90 -1.21
C VAL A 349 17.86 1.07 0.00
N LYS A 350 17.96 -0.25 -0.15
CA LYS A 350 18.42 -1.15 0.91
C LYS A 350 19.81 -0.79 1.39
N ASP A 351 20.74 -0.52 0.47
CA ASP A 351 22.11 -0.19 0.84
C ASP A 351 22.18 1.17 1.57
N THR A 352 21.36 2.15 1.17
CA THR A 352 21.18 3.42 1.88
C THR A 352 20.65 3.20 3.30
N ILE A 353 19.58 2.42 3.45
CA ILE A 353 18.94 2.14 4.75
C ILE A 353 19.94 1.42 5.69
N LEU A 354 20.65 0.42 5.20
CA LEU A 354 21.63 -0.32 6.01
C LEU A 354 22.80 0.57 6.43
N HIS A 355 23.29 1.44 5.54
CA HIS A 355 24.35 2.36 5.86
C HIS A 355 23.94 3.39 6.93
N ASP A 356 22.75 3.97 6.80
CA ASP A 356 22.22 4.94 7.77
C ASP A 356 21.94 4.27 9.14
N ASN A 357 21.44 3.04 9.12
CA ASN A 357 21.21 2.27 10.36
C ASN A 357 22.54 1.92 11.07
N LEU A 358 23.56 1.52 10.34
CA LEU A 358 24.90 1.27 10.90
C LEU A 358 25.49 2.53 11.51
N LYS A 359 25.40 3.70 10.84
CA LYS A 359 25.85 4.97 11.41
C LYS A 359 25.16 5.29 12.73
N GLN A 360 23.84 5.07 12.83
CA GLN A 360 23.11 5.30 14.06
C GLN A 360 23.55 4.38 15.20
N LEU A 361 23.81 3.10 14.90
CA LEU A 361 24.30 2.13 15.87
C LEU A 361 25.72 2.43 16.36
N MET A 362 26.55 3.06 15.55
CA MET A 362 27.91 3.45 15.91
C MET A 362 27.95 4.75 16.73
N LEU A 363 26.88 5.54 16.74
CA LEU A 363 26.77 6.80 17.51
C LEU A 363 26.07 6.62 18.86
N GLN A 364 25.52 5.42 19.16
CA GLN A 364 24.97 4.99 20.44
C GLN A 364 26.00 4.23 21.27
#